data_d7eda388228a2d56e108fcea31273db8
#
_entry.id   d7eda388228a2d56e108fcea31273db8
#
_cell.length_a   1.000
_cell.length_b   1.000
_cell.length_c   1.000
_cell.angle_alpha   90.00
_cell.angle_beta   90.00
_cell.angle_gamma   90.00
#
_symmetry.space_group_name_H-M   'P 1'
#
loop_
_entity.id
_entity.type
_entity.pdbx_description
1 polymer ?
#
loop_
_entity_poly.entity_id
_entity_poly.type
_entity_poly.pdbx_seq_one_letter_code
_entity_poly.pdbx_strand_id
1 'polypeptide(L)'
;MTIREAAERSRGHIEKCEPSFGKRVGAWYSELMSKKIPVLIYCSTRTPQEQEELYSRGRTKAGVKVTNARGIPPQSLHIDLGRGAHAIDYVPLARSPSGDLIPSWEDDQTYSICQKIAGKHQLRHLDWEQPHLEDANISGWRELVSPQKQQVNNQKVSLVSKRPWSSR
;
A
#
# COMPACT_ATOMS: atom_id res chain seq x y z
N MET A 1 -9.71 7.39 -18.20
CA MET A 1 -8.52 6.51 -18.44
C MET A 1 -8.97 5.14 -18.93
N THR A 2 -8.10 4.42 -19.62
CA THR A 2 -8.33 3.04 -20.04
C THR A 2 -8.01 2.04 -18.92
N ILE A 3 -8.49 0.79 -19.04
CA ILE A 3 -8.16 -0.30 -18.12
C ILE A 3 -6.65 -0.60 -18.11
N ARG A 4 -5.99 -0.45 -19.27
CA ARG A 4 -4.54 -0.65 -19.40
C ARG A 4 -3.76 0.38 -18.60
N GLU A 5 -4.10 1.66 -18.75
CA GLU A 5 -3.47 2.74 -17.98
C GLU A 5 -3.66 2.56 -16.47
N ALA A 6 -4.86 2.18 -16.03
CA ALA A 6 -5.12 1.89 -14.62
C ALA A 6 -4.25 0.71 -14.11
N ALA A 7 -4.10 -0.34 -14.93
CA ALA A 7 -3.29 -1.50 -14.59
C ALA A 7 -1.78 -1.17 -14.53
N GLU A 8 -1.27 -0.38 -15.47
CA GLU A 8 0.13 0.06 -15.50
C GLU A 8 0.47 0.93 -14.27
N ARG A 9 -0.41 1.87 -13.93
CA ARG A 9 -0.25 2.72 -12.73
C ARG A 9 -0.30 1.89 -11.45
N SER A 10 -1.27 0.97 -11.32
CA SER A 10 -1.41 0.11 -10.16
C SER A 10 -0.18 -0.80 -9.99
N ARG A 11 0.36 -1.36 -11.08
CA ARG A 11 1.58 -2.16 -11.06
C ARG A 11 2.76 -1.37 -10.50
N GLY A 12 2.97 -0.13 -10.94
CA GLY A 12 4.03 0.73 -10.43
C GLY A 12 3.94 1.01 -8.93
N HIS A 13 2.74 0.97 -8.35
CA HIS A 13 2.55 1.04 -6.89
C HIS A 13 2.82 -0.30 -6.20
N ILE A 14 2.38 -1.42 -6.79
CA ILE A 14 2.63 -2.77 -6.26
C ILE A 14 4.12 -3.07 -6.16
N GLU A 15 4.90 -2.68 -7.17
CA GLU A 15 6.36 -2.87 -7.22
C GLU A 15 7.12 -2.09 -6.14
N LYS A 16 6.54 -1.06 -5.57
CA LYS A 16 7.10 -0.26 -4.46
C LYS A 16 6.73 -0.80 -3.07
N CYS A 17 5.91 -1.83 -3.00
CA CYS A 17 5.57 -2.47 -1.74
C CYS A 17 6.69 -3.40 -1.26
N GLU A 18 6.69 -3.73 0.05
CA GLU A 18 7.51 -4.83 0.55
C GLU A 18 7.22 -6.10 -0.26
N PRO A 19 8.23 -6.89 -0.67
CA PRO A 19 8.07 -7.95 -1.67
C PRO A 19 6.97 -8.98 -1.35
N SER A 20 6.84 -9.42 -0.09
CA SER A 20 5.80 -10.37 0.31
C SER A 20 4.41 -9.73 0.33
N PHE A 21 4.30 -8.51 0.83
CA PHE A 21 3.07 -7.74 0.79
C PHE A 21 2.67 -7.40 -0.64
N GLY A 22 3.59 -6.95 -1.47
CA GLY A 22 3.35 -6.64 -2.89
C GLY A 22 2.86 -7.85 -3.68
N LYS A 23 3.39 -9.05 -3.41
CA LYS A 23 2.89 -10.31 -4.02
C LYS A 23 1.42 -10.56 -3.67
N ARG A 24 1.01 -10.33 -2.42
CA ARG A 24 -0.38 -10.50 -1.97
C ARG A 24 -1.31 -9.44 -2.55
N VAL A 25 -0.86 -8.18 -2.61
CA VAL A 25 -1.58 -7.09 -3.29
C VAL A 25 -1.77 -7.41 -4.77
N GLY A 26 -0.73 -7.92 -5.45
CA GLY A 26 -0.82 -8.35 -6.85
C GLY A 26 -1.83 -9.48 -7.09
N ALA A 27 -1.87 -10.46 -6.18
CA ALA A 27 -2.85 -11.55 -6.23
C ALA A 27 -4.29 -11.04 -6.02
N TRP A 28 -4.51 -10.17 -5.04
CA TRP A 28 -5.78 -9.48 -4.81
C TRP A 28 -6.21 -8.66 -6.03
N TYR A 29 -5.32 -7.85 -6.57
CA TYR A 29 -5.60 -7.05 -7.77
C TYR A 29 -5.98 -7.92 -8.96
N SER A 30 -5.27 -9.04 -9.18
CA SER A 30 -5.56 -9.98 -10.26
C SER A 30 -6.93 -10.67 -10.07
N GLU A 31 -7.32 -11.03 -8.84
CA GLU A 31 -8.65 -11.59 -8.55
C GLU A 31 -9.76 -10.56 -8.87
N LEU A 32 -9.59 -9.29 -8.49
CA LEU A 32 -10.55 -8.23 -8.84
C LEU A 32 -10.69 -8.07 -10.36
N MET A 33 -9.58 -8.03 -11.08
CA MET A 33 -9.61 -7.92 -12.54
C MET A 33 -10.31 -9.10 -13.21
N SER A 34 -10.10 -10.33 -12.72
CA SER A 34 -10.77 -11.53 -13.22
C SER A 34 -12.28 -11.48 -13.02
N LYS A 35 -12.73 -10.82 -11.95
CA LYS A 35 -14.16 -10.59 -11.62
C LYS A 35 -14.74 -9.34 -12.29
N LYS A 36 -13.99 -8.67 -13.16
CA LYS A 36 -14.39 -7.43 -13.84
C LYS A 36 -14.70 -6.29 -12.87
N ILE A 37 -13.99 -6.23 -11.75
CA ILE A 37 -14.05 -5.16 -10.75
C ILE A 37 -12.81 -4.30 -10.92
N PRO A 38 -12.84 -3.25 -11.76
CA PRO A 38 -11.68 -2.41 -12.00
C PRO A 38 -11.42 -1.50 -10.80
N VAL A 39 -10.17 -1.46 -10.36
CA VAL A 39 -9.69 -0.55 -9.32
C VAL A 39 -8.40 0.13 -9.79
N LEU A 40 -8.10 1.29 -9.23
CA LEU A 40 -6.82 1.97 -9.35
C LEU A 40 -6.13 2.00 -7.99
N ILE A 41 -4.96 1.40 -7.89
CA ILE A 41 -4.06 1.68 -6.76
C ILE A 41 -3.36 3.00 -7.08
N TYR A 42 -3.58 4.02 -6.24
CA TYR A 42 -3.08 5.37 -6.49
C TYR A 42 -1.99 5.82 -5.51
N CYS A 43 -1.79 5.08 -4.43
CA CYS A 43 -0.72 5.33 -3.46
C CYS A 43 -0.21 4.02 -2.86
N SER A 44 1.11 3.95 -2.60
CA SER A 44 1.73 2.88 -1.81
C SER A 44 2.81 3.47 -0.92
N THR A 45 3.89 3.97 -1.49
CA THR A 45 5.09 4.41 -0.79
C THR A 45 5.08 5.91 -0.59
N ARG A 46 5.43 6.35 0.63
CA ARG A 46 5.70 7.75 0.99
C ARG A 46 7.04 7.84 1.72
N THR A 47 7.74 8.94 1.53
CA THR A 47 8.87 9.30 2.38
C THR A 47 8.37 9.80 3.75
N PRO A 48 9.21 9.78 4.80
CA PRO A 48 8.87 10.42 6.08
C PRO A 48 8.48 11.89 5.93
N GLN A 49 9.14 12.61 5.03
CA GLN A 49 8.89 14.04 4.76
C GLN A 49 7.52 14.25 4.10
N GLU A 50 7.16 13.44 3.10
CA GLU A 50 5.83 13.50 2.47
C GLU A 50 4.72 13.20 3.48
N GLN A 51 4.91 12.21 4.35
CA GLN A 51 3.95 11.90 5.40
C GLN A 51 3.84 13.04 6.43
N GLU A 52 4.95 13.68 6.82
CA GLU A 52 4.93 14.82 7.74
C GLU A 52 4.26 16.04 7.09
N GLU A 53 4.43 16.23 5.78
CA GLU A 53 3.70 17.26 5.02
C GLU A 53 2.19 17.02 5.09
N LEU A 54 1.72 15.78 4.86
CA LEU A 54 0.31 15.42 5.00
C LEU A 54 -0.19 15.66 6.43
N TYR A 55 0.60 15.31 7.45
CA TYR A 55 0.26 15.53 8.85
C TYR A 55 0.12 17.01 9.19
N SER A 56 0.92 17.88 8.57
CA SER A 56 0.89 19.32 8.82
C SER A 56 -0.39 20.01 8.34
N ARG A 57 -1.09 19.44 7.33
CA ARG A 57 -2.32 20.00 6.77
C ARG A 57 -3.44 20.07 7.82
N GLY A 58 -4.11 21.21 7.90
CA GLY A 58 -5.14 21.48 8.91
C GLY A 58 -4.62 21.55 10.35
N ARG A 59 -3.28 21.66 10.54
CA ARG A 59 -2.63 21.89 11.84
C ARG A 59 -1.71 23.10 11.79
N THR A 60 -0.53 22.97 11.20
CA THR A 60 0.46 24.05 11.02
C THR A 60 0.43 24.65 9.61
N LYS A 61 -0.21 23.98 8.66
CA LYS A 61 -0.46 24.44 7.30
C LYS A 61 -1.95 24.50 7.02
N ALA A 62 -2.35 25.39 6.12
CA ALA A 62 -3.74 25.51 5.67
C ALA A 62 -4.26 24.18 5.04
N GLY A 63 -5.59 23.98 5.11
CA GLY A 63 -6.28 22.82 4.58
C GLY A 63 -7.01 22.01 5.64
N VAL A 64 -7.50 20.82 5.26
CA VAL A 64 -8.15 19.88 6.18
C VAL A 64 -7.17 18.82 6.68
N LYS A 65 -7.42 18.31 7.88
CA LYS A 65 -6.65 17.15 8.38
C LYS A 65 -6.91 15.92 7.52
N VAL A 66 -5.84 15.35 6.95
CA VAL A 66 -5.93 14.18 6.05
C VAL A 66 -5.32 12.92 6.66
N THR A 67 -4.56 13.05 7.76
CA THR A 67 -4.00 11.91 8.49
C THR A 67 -3.71 12.28 9.95
N ASN A 68 -3.71 11.28 10.83
CA ASN A 68 -3.21 11.40 12.21
C ASN A 68 -1.81 10.81 12.39
N ALA A 69 -1.28 10.13 11.37
CA ALA A 69 0.03 9.50 11.40
C ALA A 69 1.12 10.51 11.02
N ARG A 70 2.15 10.63 11.88
CA ARG A 70 3.32 11.45 11.62
C ARG A 70 4.29 10.76 10.67
N GLY A 71 5.10 11.56 9.99
CA GLY A 71 6.22 11.07 9.20
C GLY A 71 7.49 10.95 10.04
N ILE A 72 7.66 11.82 11.04
CA ILE A 72 8.85 11.91 11.89
C ILE A 72 8.43 12.04 13.36
N PRO A 73 8.63 11.00 14.20
CA PRO A 73 9.03 9.64 13.84
C PRO A 73 7.99 8.92 12.97
N PRO A 74 8.37 7.89 12.18
CA PRO A 74 7.46 7.18 11.27
C PRO A 74 6.30 6.54 12.01
N GLN A 75 5.06 6.83 11.58
CA GLN A 75 3.81 6.33 12.17
C GLN A 75 2.82 5.80 11.13
N SER A 76 3.28 5.53 9.90
CA SER A 76 2.43 5.03 8.81
C SER A 76 3.08 3.84 8.12
N LEU A 77 2.27 2.87 7.71
CA LEU A 77 2.69 1.72 6.93
C LEU A 77 2.96 2.06 5.45
N HIS A 78 2.61 3.26 5.01
CA HIS A 78 3.04 3.80 3.72
C HIS A 78 4.50 4.25 3.70
N ILE A 79 5.11 4.47 4.88
CA ILE A 79 6.50 4.95 4.92
C ILE A 79 7.44 3.80 4.60
N ASP A 80 8.22 3.99 3.53
CA ASP A 80 9.29 3.06 3.17
C ASP A 80 10.50 3.27 4.09
N LEU A 81 10.80 2.25 4.87
CA LEU A 81 11.98 2.17 5.73
C LEU A 81 13.11 1.36 5.06
N GLY A 82 13.22 1.43 3.73
CA GLY A 82 14.25 0.75 2.93
C GLY A 82 13.85 -0.66 2.47
N ARG A 83 12.56 -1.04 2.55
CA ARG A 83 12.05 -2.38 2.18
C ARG A 83 10.77 -2.34 1.38
N GLY A 84 10.26 -1.17 1.07
CA GLY A 84 8.95 -0.95 0.48
C GLY A 84 7.86 -0.73 1.53
N ALA A 85 6.71 -0.26 1.07
CA ALA A 85 5.56 0.04 1.92
C ALA A 85 4.79 -1.24 2.29
N HIS A 86 4.10 -1.20 3.44
CA HIS A 86 3.18 -2.22 3.92
C HIS A 86 1.71 -1.75 3.89
N ALA A 87 1.41 -0.73 3.09
CA ALA A 87 0.06 -0.23 2.85
C ALA A 87 -0.10 0.27 1.42
N ILE A 88 -1.33 0.22 0.94
CA ILE A 88 -1.77 0.81 -0.32
C ILE A 88 -3.07 1.58 -0.12
N ASP A 89 -3.28 2.61 -0.96
CA ASP A 89 -4.57 3.24 -1.13
C ASP A 89 -5.08 2.96 -2.55
N TYR A 90 -6.37 2.61 -2.67
CA TYR A 90 -7.01 2.30 -3.95
C TYR A 90 -8.38 2.95 -4.07
N VAL A 91 -8.89 3.02 -5.29
CA VAL A 91 -10.23 3.50 -5.57
C VAL A 91 -10.89 2.61 -6.64
N PRO A 92 -12.16 2.20 -6.44
CA PRO A 92 -12.96 1.57 -7.50
C PRO A 92 -13.08 2.49 -8.72
N LEU A 93 -13.19 1.88 -9.89
CA LEU A 93 -13.37 2.62 -11.14
C LEU A 93 -14.73 2.31 -11.76
N ALA A 94 -15.48 3.37 -12.06
CA ALA A 94 -16.74 3.29 -12.81
C ALA A 94 -16.55 3.72 -14.26
N ARG A 95 -17.44 3.28 -15.17
CA ARG A 95 -17.45 3.77 -16.55
C ARG A 95 -18.24 5.08 -16.63
N SER A 96 -17.61 6.08 -17.20
CA SER A 96 -18.30 7.32 -17.59
C SER A 96 -19.20 7.09 -18.82
N PRO A 97 -20.09 8.03 -19.15
CA PRO A 97 -20.88 7.98 -20.39
C PRO A 97 -20.03 7.92 -21.68
N SER A 98 -18.80 8.47 -21.64
CA SER A 98 -17.85 8.38 -22.75
C SER A 98 -17.12 7.03 -22.85
N GLY A 99 -17.34 6.11 -21.89
CA GLY A 99 -16.70 4.80 -21.84
C GLY A 99 -15.37 4.77 -21.09
N ASP A 100 -14.86 5.92 -20.65
CA ASP A 100 -13.66 6.02 -19.84
C ASP A 100 -13.87 5.48 -18.43
N LEU A 101 -12.79 4.98 -17.81
CA LEU A 101 -12.78 4.67 -16.40
C LEU A 101 -12.44 5.92 -15.58
N ILE A 102 -13.28 6.21 -14.60
CA ILE A 102 -13.13 7.33 -13.65
C ILE A 102 -13.20 6.80 -12.22
N PRO A 103 -12.48 7.43 -11.26
CA PRO A 103 -12.59 7.09 -9.84
C PRO A 103 -14.01 7.23 -9.31
N SER A 104 -14.47 6.23 -8.56
CA SER A 104 -15.79 6.19 -7.91
C SER A 104 -15.61 6.15 -6.39
N TRP A 105 -15.41 7.31 -5.78
CA TRP A 105 -15.06 7.45 -4.37
C TRP A 105 -16.19 7.09 -3.39
N GLU A 106 -17.43 7.15 -3.84
CA GLU A 106 -18.63 6.92 -3.04
C GLU A 106 -19.28 5.56 -3.34
N ASP A 107 -18.56 4.64 -3.98
CA ASP A 107 -19.04 3.29 -4.31
C ASP A 107 -18.78 2.31 -3.16
N ASP A 108 -19.52 2.50 -2.06
CA ASP A 108 -19.41 1.69 -0.84
C ASP A 108 -19.58 0.20 -1.11
N GLN A 109 -20.46 -0.16 -2.06
CA GLN A 109 -20.71 -1.54 -2.41
C GLN A 109 -19.48 -2.20 -3.03
N THR A 110 -18.83 -1.55 -3.97
CA THR A 110 -17.61 -2.08 -4.60
C THR A 110 -16.45 -2.08 -3.60
N TYR A 111 -16.31 -1.06 -2.76
CA TYR A 111 -15.32 -1.10 -1.67
C TYR A 111 -15.52 -2.31 -0.76
N SER A 112 -16.75 -2.57 -0.31
CA SER A 112 -17.06 -3.73 0.54
C SER A 112 -16.68 -5.06 -0.12
N ILE A 113 -16.93 -5.22 -1.42
CA ILE A 113 -16.51 -6.41 -2.18
C ILE A 113 -14.98 -6.51 -2.23
N CYS A 114 -14.30 -5.40 -2.54
CA CYS A 114 -12.84 -5.36 -2.61
C CYS A 114 -12.19 -5.72 -1.26
N GLN A 115 -12.71 -5.19 -0.16
CA GLN A 115 -12.25 -5.47 1.20
C GLN A 115 -12.47 -6.93 1.61
N LYS A 116 -13.62 -7.51 1.27
CA LYS A 116 -13.91 -8.94 1.51
C LYS A 116 -12.93 -9.84 0.76
N ILE A 117 -12.60 -9.50 -0.48
CA ILE A 117 -11.59 -10.23 -1.26
C ILE A 117 -10.20 -10.01 -0.67
N ALA A 118 -9.87 -8.79 -0.23
CA ALA A 118 -8.59 -8.45 0.39
C ALA A 118 -8.27 -9.34 1.62
N GLY A 119 -9.27 -9.63 2.44
CA GLY A 119 -9.12 -10.54 3.58
C GLY A 119 -8.62 -11.93 3.21
N LYS A 120 -9.01 -12.48 2.05
CA LYS A 120 -8.52 -13.78 1.55
C LYS A 120 -7.04 -13.75 1.18
N HIS A 121 -6.52 -12.57 0.85
CA HIS A 121 -5.12 -12.34 0.51
C HIS A 121 -4.29 -11.79 1.69
N GLN A 122 -4.81 -11.90 2.93
CA GLN A 122 -4.13 -11.40 4.13
C GLN A 122 -3.81 -9.89 4.04
N LEU A 123 -4.74 -9.14 3.47
CA LEU A 123 -4.75 -7.68 3.47
C LEU A 123 -5.84 -7.23 4.45
N ARG A 124 -5.52 -6.25 5.30
CA ARG A 124 -6.42 -5.70 6.31
C ARG A 124 -6.93 -4.35 5.85
N HIS A 125 -8.24 -4.13 5.87
CA HIS A 125 -8.86 -2.80 5.75
C HIS A 125 -9.02 -2.17 7.14
N LEU A 126 -9.21 -0.85 7.16
CA LEU A 126 -9.53 -0.09 8.36
C LEU A 126 -10.97 0.43 8.23
N ASP A 127 -11.79 0.24 9.28
CA ASP A 127 -13.22 0.59 9.25
C ASP A 127 -13.48 2.10 9.05
N TRP A 128 -12.49 2.93 9.37
CA TRP A 128 -12.57 4.40 9.28
C TRP A 128 -11.86 4.97 8.04
N GLU A 129 -11.22 4.15 7.21
CA GLU A 129 -10.45 4.58 6.05
C GLU A 129 -10.68 3.62 4.87
N GLN A 130 -11.79 3.84 4.19
CA GLN A 130 -12.31 2.93 3.15
C GLN A 130 -11.32 2.61 2.01
N PRO A 131 -10.53 3.57 1.48
CA PRO A 131 -9.58 3.32 0.41
C PRO A 131 -8.33 2.56 0.84
N HIS A 132 -8.12 2.38 2.16
CA HIS A 132 -6.87 1.86 2.70
C HIS A 132 -6.86 0.34 2.86
N LEU A 133 -5.75 -0.28 2.42
CA LEU A 133 -5.42 -1.68 2.73
C LEU A 133 -3.99 -1.76 3.23
N GLU A 134 -3.77 -2.58 4.27
CA GLU A 134 -2.46 -2.79 4.87
C GLU A 134 -2.13 -4.27 5.10
N ASP A 135 -0.88 -4.55 5.40
CA ASP A 135 -0.37 -5.89 5.66
C ASP A 135 -0.99 -6.47 6.94
N ALA A 136 -1.82 -7.51 6.81
CA ALA A 136 -2.42 -8.19 7.97
C ALA A 136 -1.41 -9.02 8.78
N ASN A 137 -0.21 -9.28 8.26
CA ASN A 137 0.83 -10.06 8.93
C ASN A 137 1.69 -9.24 9.90
N ILE A 138 1.46 -7.93 9.95
CA ILE A 138 2.11 -7.04 10.91
C ILE A 138 1.06 -6.33 11.76
N SER A 139 1.38 -6.10 13.03
CA SER A 139 0.46 -5.46 13.97
C SER A 139 0.31 -3.95 13.75
N GLY A 140 1.25 -3.34 13.03
CA GLY A 140 1.27 -1.93 12.68
C GLY A 140 2.69 -1.36 12.56
N TRP A 141 2.79 -0.07 12.31
CA TRP A 141 4.06 0.62 12.07
C TRP A 141 5.09 0.49 13.21
N ARG A 142 4.64 0.35 14.47
CA ARG A 142 5.54 0.18 15.63
C ARG A 142 6.38 -1.09 15.52
N GLU A 143 5.86 -2.12 14.92
CA GLU A 143 6.59 -3.35 14.67
C GLU A 143 7.76 -3.16 13.70
N LEU A 144 7.60 -2.28 12.71
CA LEU A 144 8.64 -1.99 11.71
C LEU A 144 9.78 -1.14 12.25
N VAL A 145 9.50 -0.24 13.21
CA VAL A 145 10.51 0.65 13.80
C VAL A 145 11.15 0.09 15.07
N SER A 146 10.73 -1.09 15.53
CA SER A 146 11.27 -1.71 16.75
C SER A 146 12.72 -2.15 16.55
N PRO A 147 13.67 -1.80 17.47
CA PRO A 147 15.09 -2.12 17.35
C PRO A 147 15.39 -3.63 17.23
N GLN A 148 14.57 -4.47 17.84
CA GLN A 148 14.76 -5.93 17.86
C GLN A 148 14.62 -6.59 16.49
N LYS A 149 13.72 -6.11 15.63
CA LYS A 149 13.56 -6.66 14.26
C LYS A 149 14.61 -6.10 13.28
N GLN A 150 15.14 -4.91 13.52
CA GLN A 150 16.22 -4.37 12.69
C GLN A 150 17.51 -5.19 12.82
N GLN A 151 17.84 -5.71 14.02
CA GLN A 151 19.03 -6.55 14.22
C GLN A 151 18.94 -7.93 13.52
N VAL A 152 17.80 -8.61 13.60
CA VAL A 152 17.60 -9.93 12.95
C VAL A 152 17.71 -9.81 11.44
N ASN A 153 17.24 -8.71 10.88
CA ASN A 153 17.27 -8.49 9.43
C ASN A 153 18.65 -8.07 8.92
N ASN A 154 19.41 -7.27 9.68
CA ASN A 154 20.80 -6.94 9.36
C ASN A 154 21.71 -8.19 9.41
N GLN A 155 21.45 -9.13 10.34
CA GLN A 155 22.16 -10.40 10.40
C GLN A 155 21.83 -11.32 9.18
N LYS A 156 20.56 -11.37 8.73
CA LYS A 156 20.19 -12.13 7.54
C LYS A 156 20.82 -11.59 6.25
N VAL A 157 20.87 -10.26 6.10
CA VAL A 157 21.55 -9.63 4.95
C VAL A 157 23.05 -9.87 5.00
N SER A 158 23.69 -9.80 6.16
CA SER A 158 25.13 -10.09 6.34
C SER A 158 25.49 -11.55 6.06
N LEU A 159 24.60 -12.51 6.35
CA LEU A 159 24.80 -13.93 6.08
C LEU A 159 24.66 -14.30 4.60
N VAL A 160 23.80 -13.62 3.87
CA VAL A 160 23.62 -13.84 2.41
C VAL A 160 24.82 -13.29 1.64
N SER A 161 25.44 -12.20 2.06
CA SER A 161 26.62 -11.61 1.40
C SER A 161 27.93 -12.36 1.62
N LYS A 162 27.96 -13.32 2.55
CA LYS A 162 29.16 -14.10 2.90
C LYS A 162 29.22 -15.51 2.27
N ARG A 163 28.35 -15.85 1.34
CA ARG A 163 28.50 -17.11 0.59
C ARG A 163 29.60 -16.95 -0.46
N PRO A 164 30.73 -17.67 -0.35
CA PRO A 164 31.75 -17.62 -1.38
C PRO A 164 31.19 -18.25 -2.65
N TRP A 165 31.46 -17.63 -3.78
CA TRP A 165 31.24 -18.22 -5.08
C TRP A 165 32.18 -19.47 -5.19
N SER A 166 31.61 -20.67 -5.11
CA SER A 166 32.34 -21.86 -5.45
C SER A 166 32.38 -21.97 -6.99
N SER A 167 33.51 -21.59 -7.55
CA SER A 167 33.90 -21.94 -8.93
C SER A 167 33.99 -23.44 -9.06
N ARG A 168 33.17 -24.00 -9.94
CA ARG A 168 33.44 -25.26 -10.69
C ARG A 168 33.09 -25.00 -12.13
#